data_a57910a1a3068b850d2a8755157259e6
#
_entry.id   a57910a1a3068b850d2a8755157259e6
#
_cell.length_a   1.000
_cell.length_b   1.000
_cell.length_c   1.000
_cell.angle_alpha   90.00
_cell.angle_beta   90.00
_cell.angle_gamma   90.00
#
_symmetry.space_group_name_H-M   'P 1'
#
loop_
_entity.id
_entity.type
_entity.pdbx_description
1 polymer ?
#
loop_
_entity_poly.entity_id
_entity_poly.type
_entity_poly.pdbx_seq_one_letter_code
_entity_poly.pdbx_strand_id
1 'polypeptide(L)'
;MALWNVDLTTEDGALGAAQMGGFACFVAAVLGLVGVAALFIVGTVGGLSTLVLAGAAFAMAEVVLFTITGLRLRAGKGEFWGYAAAIMLALELLIKIASISFIGTMIDIVLLIALSNGIRGARALRQLGMGADEVAAVFK
;
A
#
# COMPACT_ATOMS: atom_id res chain seq x y z
N MET A 1 5.89 18.51 -2.62
CA MET A 1 5.09 17.83 -3.67
C MET A 1 3.66 17.71 -3.19
N ALA A 2 2.69 18.19 -3.97
CA ALA A 2 1.29 18.00 -3.62
C ALA A 2 0.90 16.55 -3.93
N LEU A 3 0.24 15.86 -2.99
CA LEU A 3 -0.26 14.49 -3.13
C LEU A 3 -1.11 14.26 -4.40
N TRP A 4 -1.59 15.34 -5.01
CA TRP A 4 -2.53 15.34 -6.12
C TRP A 4 -1.90 15.61 -7.49
N ASN A 5 -0.66 16.09 -7.55
CA ASN A 5 -0.03 16.53 -8.80
C ASN A 5 1.37 15.94 -8.91
N VAL A 6 1.43 14.67 -9.29
CA VAL A 6 2.69 13.94 -9.47
C VAL A 6 3.06 13.98 -10.94
N ASP A 7 4.22 14.53 -11.26
CA ASP A 7 4.76 14.48 -12.61
C ASP A 7 5.25 13.05 -12.92
N LEU A 8 4.53 12.35 -13.77
CA LEU A 8 4.85 10.98 -14.21
C LEU A 8 5.58 10.95 -15.56
N THR A 9 5.92 12.11 -16.12
CA THR A 9 6.59 12.22 -17.42
C THR A 9 8.11 12.11 -17.30
N THR A 10 8.63 12.29 -16.09
CA THR A 10 10.05 12.17 -15.77
C THR A 10 10.33 10.95 -14.90
N GLU A 11 11.52 10.37 -15.04
CA GLU A 11 11.95 9.23 -14.23
C GLU A 11 11.97 9.56 -12.74
N ASP A 12 12.50 10.73 -12.37
CA ASP A 12 12.55 11.21 -10.98
C ASP A 12 11.17 11.41 -10.38
N GLY A 13 10.23 11.97 -11.14
CA GLY A 13 8.86 12.16 -10.72
C GLY A 13 8.12 10.83 -10.53
N ALA A 14 8.28 9.90 -11.47
CA ALA A 14 7.72 8.56 -11.39
C ALA A 14 8.30 7.75 -10.22
N LEU A 15 9.62 7.86 -9.98
CA LEU A 15 10.29 7.24 -8.83
C LEU A 15 9.80 7.83 -7.50
N GLY A 16 9.68 9.15 -7.42
CA GLY A 16 9.14 9.83 -6.25
C GLY A 16 7.72 9.39 -5.92
N ALA A 17 6.86 9.22 -6.94
CA ALA A 17 5.52 8.69 -6.77
C ALA A 17 5.53 7.25 -6.25
N ALA A 18 6.36 6.38 -6.82
CA ALA A 18 6.49 4.99 -6.40
C ALA A 18 6.98 4.88 -4.94
N GLN A 19 7.96 5.71 -4.55
CA GLN A 19 8.46 5.77 -3.17
C GLN A 19 7.40 6.25 -2.19
N MET A 20 6.59 7.24 -2.56
CA MET A 20 5.48 7.73 -1.72
C MET A 20 4.43 6.63 -1.50
N GLY A 21 4.04 5.90 -2.53
CA GLY A 21 3.17 4.73 -2.40
C GLY A 21 3.78 3.64 -1.51
N GLY A 22 5.09 3.39 -1.64
CA GLY A 22 5.81 2.49 -0.76
C GLY A 22 5.79 2.92 0.70
N PHE A 23 5.95 4.22 0.97
CA PHE A 23 5.84 4.78 2.32
C PHE A 23 4.43 4.61 2.90
N ALA A 24 3.38 4.86 2.10
CA ALA A 24 2.00 4.64 2.51
C ALA A 24 1.74 3.17 2.92
N CYS A 25 2.32 2.21 2.21
CA CYS A 25 2.25 0.79 2.58
C CYS A 25 2.92 0.50 3.93
N PHE A 26 4.07 1.13 4.24
CA PHE A 26 4.70 0.96 5.55
C PHE A 26 3.86 1.56 6.67
N VAL A 27 3.24 2.72 6.45
CA VAL A 27 2.29 3.29 7.41
C VAL A 27 1.11 2.34 7.65
N ALA A 28 0.53 1.78 6.58
CA ALA A 28 -0.53 0.77 6.70
C ALA A 28 -0.07 -0.46 7.49
N ALA A 29 1.14 -0.99 7.22
CA ALA A 29 1.70 -2.11 7.95
C ALA A 29 1.88 -1.82 9.45
N VAL A 30 2.37 -0.63 9.81
CA VAL A 30 2.51 -0.22 11.22
C VAL A 30 1.15 -0.12 11.90
N LEU A 31 0.15 0.48 11.22
CA LEU A 31 -1.22 0.54 11.75
C LEU A 31 -1.83 -0.85 11.93
N GLY A 32 -1.58 -1.76 10.99
CA GLY A 32 -1.97 -3.16 11.10
C GLY A 32 -1.35 -3.87 12.31
N LEU A 33 -0.05 -3.64 12.58
CA LEU A 33 0.63 -4.17 13.77
C LEU A 33 0.00 -3.64 15.07
N VAL A 34 -0.35 -2.35 15.12
CA VAL A 34 -1.06 -1.77 16.27
C VAL A 34 -2.43 -2.44 16.44
N GLY A 35 -3.14 -2.70 15.34
CA GLY A 35 -4.41 -3.43 15.35
C GLY A 35 -4.26 -4.85 15.90
N VAL A 36 -3.23 -5.59 15.45
CA VAL A 36 -2.92 -6.93 15.99
C VAL A 36 -2.64 -6.88 17.49
N ALA A 37 -1.82 -5.94 17.94
CA ALA A 37 -1.51 -5.78 19.37
C ALA A 37 -2.78 -5.48 20.19
N ALA A 38 -3.66 -4.63 19.69
CA ALA A 38 -4.95 -4.32 20.33
C ALA A 38 -5.84 -5.56 20.44
N LEU A 39 -5.92 -6.38 19.38
CA LEU A 39 -6.68 -7.65 19.39
C LEU A 39 -6.14 -8.62 20.45
N PHE A 40 -4.83 -8.73 20.61
CA PHE A 40 -4.24 -9.58 21.65
C PHE A 40 -4.54 -9.04 23.06
N ILE A 41 -4.45 -7.74 23.28
CA ILE A 41 -4.80 -7.14 24.59
C ILE A 41 -6.27 -7.43 24.96
N VAL A 42 -7.20 -7.21 24.01
CA VAL A 42 -8.61 -7.53 24.22
C VAL A 42 -8.82 -9.02 24.46
N GLY A 43 -8.13 -9.87 23.71
CA GLY A 43 -8.18 -11.33 23.84
C GLY A 43 -7.67 -11.83 25.17
N THR A 44 -6.65 -11.19 25.79
CA THR A 44 -6.15 -11.58 27.13
C THR A 44 -7.14 -11.26 28.22
N VAL A 45 -7.96 -10.22 28.07
CA VAL A 45 -8.99 -9.82 29.07
C VAL A 45 -10.29 -10.59 28.87
N GLY A 46 -10.71 -10.81 27.61
CA GLY A 46 -11.99 -11.45 27.27
C GLY A 46 -11.92 -12.94 26.93
N GLY A 47 -10.73 -13.53 26.93
CA GLY A 47 -10.47 -14.89 26.46
C GLY A 47 -10.13 -14.93 24.97
N LEU A 48 -9.15 -15.77 24.61
CA LEU A 48 -8.72 -16.00 23.22
C LEU A 48 -9.78 -16.84 22.50
N SER A 49 -10.77 -16.18 21.91
CA SER A 49 -11.74 -16.86 21.06
C SER A 49 -11.16 -17.16 19.66
N THR A 50 -11.70 -18.17 18.98
CA THR A 50 -11.33 -18.49 17.58
C THR A 50 -11.47 -17.25 16.66
N LEU A 51 -12.43 -16.38 16.93
CA LEU A 51 -12.67 -15.16 16.17
C LEU A 51 -11.52 -14.15 16.33
N VAL A 52 -11.01 -13.98 17.57
CA VAL A 52 -9.85 -13.10 17.85
C VAL A 52 -8.61 -13.62 17.16
N LEU A 53 -8.36 -14.94 17.22
CA LEU A 53 -7.22 -15.55 16.55
C LEU A 53 -7.30 -15.43 15.02
N ALA A 54 -8.48 -15.66 14.45
CA ALA A 54 -8.70 -15.49 13.00
C ALA A 54 -8.49 -14.03 12.57
N GLY A 55 -9.00 -13.07 13.33
CA GLY A 55 -8.80 -11.65 13.08
C GLY A 55 -7.33 -11.23 13.15
N ALA A 56 -6.60 -11.73 14.15
CA ALA A 56 -5.17 -11.47 14.30
C ALA A 56 -4.35 -12.08 13.14
N ALA A 57 -4.68 -13.31 12.72
CA ALA A 57 -4.03 -13.97 11.58
C ALA A 57 -4.27 -13.19 10.28
N PHE A 58 -5.49 -12.71 10.04
CA PHE A 58 -5.83 -11.89 8.89
C PHE A 58 -5.05 -10.57 8.90
N ALA A 59 -5.04 -9.85 10.03
CA ALA A 59 -4.30 -8.60 10.15
C ALA A 59 -2.77 -8.80 9.98
N MET A 60 -2.22 -9.93 10.43
CA MET A 60 -0.81 -10.26 10.17
C MET A 60 -0.54 -10.51 8.69
N ALA A 61 -1.45 -11.17 7.98
CA ALA A 61 -1.33 -11.35 6.53
C ALA A 61 -1.34 -10.00 5.79
N GLU A 62 -2.17 -9.06 6.21
CA GLU A 62 -2.17 -7.68 5.69
C GLU A 62 -0.83 -6.97 5.94
N VAL A 63 -0.28 -7.05 7.16
CA VAL A 63 1.03 -6.47 7.49
C VAL A 63 2.13 -7.00 6.57
N VAL A 64 2.15 -8.31 6.31
CA VAL A 64 3.11 -8.93 5.39
C VAL A 64 2.90 -8.42 3.96
N LEU A 65 1.66 -8.37 3.49
CA LEU A 65 1.32 -7.87 2.16
C LEU A 65 1.76 -6.42 1.97
N PHE A 66 1.42 -5.53 2.89
CA PHE A 66 1.82 -4.13 2.83
C PHE A 66 3.33 -3.94 2.93
N THR A 67 4.02 -4.72 3.74
CA THR A 67 5.49 -4.68 3.84
C THR A 67 6.14 -5.07 2.51
N ILE A 68 5.73 -6.19 1.91
CA ILE A 68 6.24 -6.64 0.61
C ILE A 68 5.95 -5.59 -0.47
N THR A 69 4.71 -5.07 -0.50
CA THR A 69 4.32 -4.04 -1.45
C THR A 69 5.16 -2.77 -1.29
N GLY A 70 5.36 -2.32 -0.06
CA GLY A 70 6.16 -1.14 0.25
C GLY A 70 7.59 -1.26 -0.24
N LEU A 71 8.24 -2.39 0.02
CA LEU A 71 9.59 -2.67 -0.46
C LEU A 71 9.67 -2.69 -1.99
N ARG A 72 8.71 -3.33 -2.64
CA ARG A 72 8.65 -3.46 -4.10
C ARG A 72 8.39 -2.13 -4.79
N LEU A 73 7.47 -1.31 -4.28
CA LEU A 73 7.18 0.01 -4.83
C LEU A 73 8.38 0.96 -4.66
N ARG A 74 9.07 0.93 -3.52
CA ARG A 74 10.29 1.73 -3.31
C ARG A 74 11.42 1.37 -4.28
N ALA A 75 11.46 0.13 -4.74
CA ALA A 75 12.40 -0.32 -5.77
C ALA A 75 11.93 0.01 -7.20
N GLY A 76 10.86 0.79 -7.37
CA GLY A 76 10.27 1.09 -8.69
C GLY A 76 9.62 -0.12 -9.36
N LYS A 77 9.42 -1.21 -8.62
CA LYS A 77 8.87 -2.48 -9.10
C LYS A 77 7.65 -2.83 -8.23
N GLY A 78 6.73 -3.63 -8.76
CA GLY A 78 5.69 -4.17 -7.90
C GLY A 78 4.29 -3.63 -8.17
N GLU A 79 3.98 -3.27 -9.41
CA GLU A 79 2.64 -2.90 -9.87
C GLU A 79 1.58 -3.94 -9.41
N PHE A 80 1.87 -5.24 -9.61
CA PHE A 80 0.96 -6.31 -9.17
C PHE A 80 0.69 -6.30 -7.67
N TRP A 81 1.73 -6.20 -6.85
CA TRP A 81 1.60 -6.13 -5.39
C TRP A 81 0.88 -4.86 -4.93
N GLY A 82 1.07 -3.76 -5.66
CA GLY A 82 0.35 -2.51 -5.43
C GLY A 82 -1.16 -2.69 -5.61
N TYR A 83 -1.59 -3.37 -6.67
CA TYR A 83 -3.03 -3.67 -6.88
C TYR A 83 -3.58 -4.57 -5.79
N ALA A 84 -2.86 -5.62 -5.38
CA ALA A 84 -3.29 -6.48 -4.29
C ALA A 84 -3.48 -5.69 -2.99
N ALA A 85 -2.52 -4.82 -2.63
CA ALA A 85 -2.62 -3.95 -1.47
C ALA A 85 -3.76 -2.92 -1.59
N ALA A 86 -4.01 -2.37 -2.79
CA ALA A 86 -5.10 -1.44 -3.02
C ALA A 86 -6.48 -2.10 -2.85
N ILE A 87 -6.63 -3.35 -3.29
CA ILE A 87 -7.87 -4.14 -3.07
C ILE A 87 -8.08 -4.37 -1.58
N MET A 88 -7.03 -4.74 -0.84
CA MET A 88 -7.13 -4.94 0.62
C MET A 88 -7.53 -3.65 1.35
N LEU A 89 -6.89 -2.51 1.04
CA LEU A 89 -7.28 -1.22 1.60
C LEU A 89 -8.71 -0.82 1.24
N ALA A 90 -9.17 -1.13 0.02
CA ALA A 90 -10.54 -0.83 -0.39
C ALA A 90 -11.56 -1.69 0.40
N LEU A 91 -11.26 -2.96 0.65
CA LEU A 91 -12.10 -3.83 1.49
C LEU A 91 -12.12 -3.33 2.94
N GLU A 92 -10.97 -2.97 3.49
CA GLU A 92 -10.87 -2.40 4.83
C GLU A 92 -11.66 -1.10 4.96
N LEU A 93 -11.56 -0.22 3.95
CA LEU A 93 -12.32 1.02 3.86
C LEU A 93 -13.84 0.76 3.90
N LEU A 94 -14.33 -0.24 3.15
CA LEU A 94 -15.75 -0.60 3.14
C LEU A 94 -16.21 -1.08 4.54
N ILE A 95 -15.40 -1.90 5.22
CA ILE A 95 -15.69 -2.36 6.57
C ILE A 95 -15.73 -1.19 7.56
N LYS A 96 -14.79 -0.25 7.47
CA LYS A 96 -14.74 0.94 8.33
C LYS A 96 -15.92 1.89 8.09
N ILE A 97 -16.35 2.07 6.84
CA ILE A 97 -17.56 2.83 6.51
C ILE A 97 -18.78 2.16 7.13
N ALA A 98 -18.93 0.84 6.98
CA ALA A 98 -20.03 0.09 7.56
C ALA A 98 -20.05 0.14 9.10
N SER A 99 -18.86 0.24 9.73
CA SER A 99 -18.70 0.35 11.20
C SER A 99 -18.74 1.78 11.72
N ILE A 100 -19.00 2.78 10.85
CA ILE A 100 -19.04 4.22 11.19
C ILE A 100 -17.74 4.71 11.85
N SER A 101 -16.60 4.15 11.46
CA SER A 101 -15.27 4.54 11.96
C SER A 101 -14.72 5.72 11.15
N PHE A 102 -15.09 6.95 11.50
CA PHE A 102 -14.75 8.14 10.71
C PHE A 102 -13.24 8.37 10.57
N ILE A 103 -12.48 8.27 11.66
CA ILE A 103 -11.02 8.50 11.66
C ILE A 103 -10.32 7.43 10.82
N GLY A 104 -10.67 6.15 11.00
CA GLY A 104 -10.12 5.06 10.21
C GLY A 104 -10.41 5.22 8.72
N THR A 105 -11.63 5.60 8.37
CA THR A 105 -12.03 5.86 6.97
C THR A 105 -11.20 6.97 6.33
N MET A 106 -10.94 8.08 7.03
CA MET A 106 -10.11 9.17 6.53
C MET A 106 -8.66 8.73 6.28
N ILE A 107 -8.09 7.97 7.19
CA ILE A 107 -6.73 7.43 7.05
C ILE A 107 -6.64 6.52 5.81
N ASP A 108 -7.57 5.60 5.64
CA ASP A 108 -7.56 4.66 4.52
C ASP A 108 -7.72 5.37 3.17
N ILE A 109 -8.56 6.42 3.08
CA ILE A 109 -8.69 7.22 1.87
C ILE A 109 -7.35 7.86 1.49
N VAL A 110 -6.64 8.45 2.45
CA VAL A 110 -5.34 9.07 2.20
C VAL A 110 -4.30 8.03 1.77
N LEU A 111 -4.27 6.87 2.44
CA LEU A 111 -3.37 5.77 2.08
C LEU A 111 -3.68 5.21 0.69
N LEU A 112 -4.96 5.06 0.34
CA LEU A 112 -5.38 4.57 -0.96
C LEU A 112 -5.00 5.52 -2.10
N ILE A 113 -5.11 6.83 -1.89
CA ILE A 113 -4.66 7.84 -2.85
C ILE A 113 -3.14 7.77 -3.03
N ALA A 114 -2.38 7.75 -1.93
CA ALA A 114 -0.93 7.67 -1.99
C ALA A 114 -0.46 6.36 -2.65
N LEU A 115 -1.10 5.23 -2.35
CA LEU A 115 -0.82 3.94 -2.98
C LEU A 115 -1.16 3.93 -4.47
N SER A 116 -2.30 4.52 -4.86
CA SER A 116 -2.68 4.65 -6.27
C SER A 116 -1.66 5.44 -7.08
N ASN A 117 -1.14 6.54 -6.52
CA ASN A 117 -0.05 7.30 -7.12
C ASN A 117 1.25 6.48 -7.19
N GLY A 118 1.53 5.68 -6.17
CA GLY A 118 2.67 4.76 -6.16
C GLY A 118 2.60 3.70 -7.27
N ILE A 119 1.43 3.12 -7.49
CA ILE A 119 1.20 2.15 -8.59
C ILE A 119 1.41 2.82 -9.94
N ARG A 120 0.85 4.03 -10.13
CA ARG A 120 1.02 4.80 -11.37
C ARG A 120 2.49 5.16 -11.60
N GLY A 121 3.23 5.53 -10.56
CA GLY A 121 4.68 5.78 -10.61
C GLY A 121 5.47 4.55 -11.03
N ALA A 122 5.22 3.41 -10.40
CA ALA A 122 5.88 2.14 -10.76
C ALA A 122 5.58 1.72 -12.21
N ARG A 123 4.36 1.96 -12.68
CA ARG A 123 3.97 1.70 -14.07
C ARG A 123 4.68 2.65 -15.06
N ALA A 124 4.77 3.94 -14.73
CA ALA A 124 5.46 4.92 -15.54
C ALA A 124 6.96 4.59 -15.65
N LEU A 125 7.62 4.21 -14.55
CA LEU A 125 9.02 3.77 -14.57
C LEU A 125 9.24 2.57 -15.49
N ARG A 126 8.33 1.61 -15.48
CA ARG A 126 8.40 0.46 -16.38
C ARG A 126 8.29 0.88 -17.85
N GLN A 127 7.41 1.83 -18.15
CA GLN A 127 7.24 2.32 -19.53
C GLN A 127 8.44 3.14 -20.00
N LEU A 128 9.03 3.97 -19.14
CA LEU A 128 10.22 4.75 -19.42
C LEU A 128 11.45 3.84 -19.63
N GLY A 129 11.61 2.79 -18.82
CA GLY A 129 12.67 1.79 -18.96
C GLY A 129 12.57 1.01 -20.26
N MET A 130 11.38 0.63 -20.70
CA MET A 130 11.18 -0.03 -22.00
C MET A 130 11.48 0.90 -23.17
N GLY A 131 11.14 2.19 -23.08
CA GLY A 131 11.48 3.19 -24.09
C GLY A 131 12.98 3.40 -24.24
N ALA A 132 13.75 3.38 -23.14
CA ALA A 132 15.20 3.49 -23.18
C ALA A 132 15.87 2.27 -23.82
N ASP A 133 15.38 1.07 -23.58
CA ASP A 133 15.87 -0.17 -24.19
C ASP A 133 15.57 -0.24 -25.69
N GLU A 134 14.40 0.24 -26.14
CA GLU A 134 14.06 0.35 -27.56
C GLU A 134 14.97 1.33 -28.30
N VAL A 135 15.22 2.50 -27.68
CA VAL A 135 16.13 3.49 -28.25
C VAL A 135 17.57 2.93 -28.35
N ALA A 136 18.02 2.22 -27.31
CA ALA A 136 19.34 1.57 -27.34
C ALA A 136 19.46 0.47 -28.43
N ALA A 137 18.35 -0.20 -28.74
CA ALA A 137 18.33 -1.22 -29.80
C ALA A 137 18.39 -0.63 -31.21
N VAL A 138 17.91 0.60 -31.44
CA VAL A 138 17.95 1.29 -32.75
C VAL A 138 19.36 1.81 -33.07
N PHE A 139 20.19 2.08 -32.06
CA PHE A 139 21.53 2.60 -32.20
C PHE A 139 22.65 1.52 -32.18
N LYS A 140 22.28 0.24 -32.15
CA LYS A 140 23.18 -0.91 -32.36
C LYS A 140 23.15 -1.38 -33.82
#